data_0e00682f0e9d91257da9591cfd9467d4
#
_entry.id   0e00682f0e9d91257da9591cfd9467d4
#
_cell.length_a   1.000
_cell.length_b   1.000
_cell.length_c   1.000
_cell.angle_alpha   90.00
_cell.angle_beta   90.00
_cell.angle_gamma   90.00
#
_symmetry.space_group_name_H-M   'P 1'
#
loop_
_entity.id
_entity.type
_entity.pdbx_description
1 polymer ?
#
loop_
_entity_poly.entity_id
_entity_poly.type
_entity_poly.pdbx_seq_one_letter_code
_entity_poly.pdbx_strand_id
1 'polypeptide(L)'
;MALKKSDLYSSLWKSCDELRGGMDASQYKDYVLTLLFVKYVSDKYAGRTDSIVTVPVGGGFADMVAAKNKTDIGDRVNKIIAKLAEENELKGVIDLTDFNDEEKLGKGKEMVDRLTKLIGIFENPGLNFGKNRSDDDDILGDAYEYLMRHFATESGKSKGQFYTPAEVSRILANVIGVENSTARSQSVYDPTCGSGSLLLKVVDGAPAGLTIYGQENDNATKALAVMNMWLHNHPGSEIWKGNTLSDPHFLEQGKLKQFDYVVANPPF
;
A
#
# COMPACT_ATOMS: atom_id res chain seq x y z
N MET A 1 12.85 -23.63 -13.34
CA MET A 1 12.63 -23.63 -11.89
C MET A 1 11.79 -22.42 -11.57
N ALA A 2 10.61 -22.61 -10.99
CA ALA A 2 9.80 -21.47 -10.53
C ALA A 2 10.57 -20.82 -9.36
N LEU A 3 10.85 -19.52 -9.46
CA LEU A 3 11.43 -18.73 -8.37
C LEU A 3 10.49 -18.84 -7.15
N LYS A 4 11.03 -19.16 -5.98
CA LYS A 4 10.24 -19.11 -4.75
C LYS A 4 9.85 -17.65 -4.47
N LYS A 5 8.64 -17.40 -3.98
CA LYS A 5 8.17 -16.06 -3.61
C LYS A 5 9.17 -15.30 -2.73
N SER A 6 9.74 -15.99 -1.74
CA SER A 6 10.77 -15.44 -0.84
C SER A 6 11.98 -14.87 -1.57
N ASP A 7 12.41 -15.53 -2.66
CA ASP A 7 13.59 -15.13 -3.43
C ASP A 7 13.29 -13.88 -4.26
N LEU A 8 12.06 -13.79 -4.80
CA LEU A 8 11.57 -12.62 -5.52
C LEU A 8 11.52 -11.39 -4.60
N TYR A 9 10.94 -11.53 -3.41
CA TYR A 9 10.82 -10.44 -2.44
C TYR A 9 12.20 -10.01 -1.91
N SER A 10 13.09 -10.97 -1.63
CA SER A 10 14.45 -10.66 -1.20
C SER A 10 15.25 -9.95 -2.29
N SER A 11 15.07 -10.33 -3.55
CA SER A 11 15.69 -9.65 -4.69
C SER A 11 15.16 -8.23 -4.87
N LEU A 12 13.83 -8.05 -4.75
CA LEU A 12 13.18 -6.74 -4.81
C LEU A 12 13.72 -5.83 -3.70
N TRP A 13 13.75 -6.31 -2.47
CA TRP A 13 14.30 -5.56 -1.33
C TRP A 13 15.74 -5.13 -1.57
N LYS A 14 16.64 -6.06 -1.91
CA LYS A 14 18.05 -5.76 -2.15
C LYS A 14 18.24 -4.71 -3.24
N SER A 15 17.51 -4.85 -4.35
CA SER A 15 17.62 -3.91 -5.47
C SER A 15 17.14 -2.51 -5.09
N CYS A 16 16.09 -2.41 -4.29
CA CYS A 16 15.62 -1.13 -3.77
C CYS A 16 16.64 -0.52 -2.80
N ASP A 17 17.16 -1.32 -1.87
CA ASP A 17 18.09 -0.85 -0.84
C ASP A 17 19.41 -0.33 -1.43
N GLU A 18 19.92 -0.97 -2.48
CA GLU A 18 21.12 -0.50 -3.20
C GLU A 18 20.96 0.92 -3.76
N LEU A 19 19.75 1.34 -4.11
CA LEU A 19 19.46 2.67 -4.66
C LEU A 19 19.12 3.71 -3.59
N ARG A 20 18.94 3.30 -2.36
CA ARG A 20 18.60 4.18 -1.25
C ARG A 20 19.67 5.26 -1.01
N GLY A 21 20.95 4.87 -1.13
CA GLY A 21 22.09 5.76 -0.81
C GLY A 21 22.07 6.14 0.66
N GLY A 22 22.22 7.44 0.95
CA GLY A 22 22.19 8.00 2.31
C GLY A 22 20.79 8.34 2.85
N MET A 23 19.72 8.06 2.10
CA MET A 23 18.34 8.38 2.53
C MET A 23 17.90 7.48 3.68
N ASP A 24 17.18 8.06 4.64
CA ASP A 24 16.56 7.28 5.74
C ASP A 24 15.52 6.29 5.21
N ALA A 25 15.52 5.07 5.76
CA ALA A 25 14.61 4.01 5.31
C ALA A 25 13.13 4.40 5.42
N SER A 26 12.78 5.21 6.44
CA SER A 26 11.40 5.70 6.62
C SER A 26 10.92 6.65 5.53
N GLN A 27 11.83 7.35 4.88
CA GLN A 27 11.53 8.24 3.75
C GLN A 27 11.59 7.49 2.42
N TYR A 28 12.58 6.62 2.26
CA TYR A 28 12.77 5.88 1.02
C TYR A 28 11.65 4.87 0.73
N LYS A 29 11.04 4.30 1.77
CA LYS A 29 9.89 3.39 1.63
C LYS A 29 8.76 3.99 0.79
N ASP A 30 8.49 5.28 0.95
CA ASP A 30 7.36 5.93 0.30
C ASP A 30 7.53 5.94 -1.23
N TYR A 31 8.76 6.14 -1.72
CA TYR A 31 9.09 6.03 -3.14
C TYR A 31 8.87 4.61 -3.68
N VAL A 32 9.40 3.62 -2.96
CA VAL A 32 9.34 2.21 -3.37
C VAL A 32 7.89 1.70 -3.37
N LEU A 33 7.15 1.98 -2.29
CA LEU A 33 5.77 1.50 -2.13
C LEU A 33 4.81 2.17 -3.10
N THR A 34 5.00 3.47 -3.40
CA THR A 34 4.21 4.17 -4.42
C THR A 34 4.45 3.57 -5.82
N LEU A 35 5.71 3.31 -6.20
CA LEU A 35 6.02 2.68 -7.49
C LEU A 35 5.45 1.26 -7.59
N LEU A 36 5.56 0.47 -6.53
CA LEU A 36 4.96 -0.86 -6.46
C LEU A 36 3.44 -0.80 -6.65
N PHE A 37 2.79 0.16 -5.99
CA PHE A 37 1.35 0.36 -6.11
C PHE A 37 0.95 0.74 -7.55
N VAL A 38 1.62 1.71 -8.17
CA VAL A 38 1.34 2.12 -9.55
C VAL A 38 1.58 0.97 -10.52
N LYS A 39 2.66 0.20 -10.31
CA LYS A 39 2.94 -1.02 -11.10
C LYS A 39 1.80 -2.03 -11.01
N TYR A 40 1.32 -2.30 -9.80
CA TYR A 40 0.19 -3.20 -9.60
C TYR A 40 -1.08 -2.75 -10.28
N VAL A 41 -1.50 -1.52 -10.00
CA VAL A 41 -2.73 -0.97 -10.59
C VAL A 41 -2.64 -1.03 -12.11
N SER A 42 -1.47 -0.70 -12.67
CA SER A 42 -1.25 -0.77 -14.12
C SER A 42 -1.33 -2.19 -14.66
N ASP A 43 -0.64 -3.15 -14.04
CA ASP A 43 -0.62 -4.54 -14.52
C ASP A 43 -2.00 -5.21 -14.43
N LYS A 44 -2.78 -4.85 -13.42
CA LYS A 44 -4.06 -5.48 -13.13
C LYS A 44 -5.22 -4.86 -13.88
N TYR A 45 -5.21 -3.55 -14.05
CA TYR A 45 -6.39 -2.80 -14.48
C TYR A 45 -6.21 -2.05 -15.81
N ALA A 46 -4.97 -1.86 -16.32
CA ALA A 46 -4.77 -1.16 -17.58
C ALA A 46 -5.54 -1.84 -18.73
N GLY A 47 -6.32 -1.05 -19.46
CA GLY A 47 -7.13 -1.52 -20.57
C GLY A 47 -8.42 -2.27 -20.19
N ARG A 48 -8.76 -2.38 -18.92
CA ARG A 48 -10.05 -2.92 -18.47
C ARG A 48 -11.12 -1.84 -18.42
N THR A 49 -12.30 -2.17 -18.90
CA THR A 49 -13.49 -1.28 -18.87
C THR A 49 -14.54 -1.75 -17.87
N ASP A 50 -14.37 -2.95 -17.30
CA ASP A 50 -15.26 -3.63 -16.37
C ASP A 50 -14.80 -3.51 -14.90
N SER A 51 -13.87 -2.58 -14.63
CA SER A 51 -13.28 -2.39 -13.31
C SER A 51 -13.71 -1.06 -12.69
N ILE A 52 -13.87 -1.07 -11.35
CA ILE A 52 -14.04 0.16 -10.55
C ILE A 52 -12.75 0.99 -10.48
N VAL A 53 -11.61 0.41 -10.91
CA VAL A 53 -10.30 1.05 -10.93
C VAL A 53 -9.94 1.38 -12.37
N THR A 54 -9.62 2.64 -12.63
CA THR A 54 -9.27 3.13 -13.96
C THR A 54 -7.79 3.53 -14.03
N VAL A 55 -7.08 3.04 -15.04
CA VAL A 55 -5.75 3.55 -15.38
C VAL A 55 -5.88 4.52 -16.55
N PRO A 56 -5.82 5.85 -16.30
CA PRO A 56 -5.99 6.83 -17.35
C PRO A 56 -4.80 6.86 -18.30
N VAL A 57 -5.03 7.35 -19.51
CA VAL A 57 -3.94 7.57 -20.49
C VAL A 57 -2.92 8.55 -19.92
N GLY A 58 -1.67 8.13 -19.87
CA GLY A 58 -0.57 8.91 -19.28
C GLY A 58 -0.57 8.87 -17.73
N GLY A 59 -1.25 7.89 -17.11
CA GLY A 59 -1.28 7.67 -15.66
C GLY A 59 -0.83 6.27 -15.22
N GLY A 60 -0.22 5.48 -16.12
CA GLY A 60 0.17 4.11 -15.84
C GLY A 60 1.68 3.90 -15.71
N PHE A 61 2.08 2.70 -15.30
CA PHE A 61 3.49 2.34 -15.14
C PHE A 61 4.27 2.38 -16.47
N ALA A 62 3.63 2.07 -17.59
CA ALA A 62 4.24 2.19 -18.92
C ALA A 62 4.69 3.64 -19.23
N ASP A 63 3.94 4.63 -18.75
CA ASP A 63 4.30 6.05 -18.89
C ASP A 63 5.52 6.40 -18.05
N MET A 64 5.67 5.80 -16.85
CA MET A 64 6.88 5.94 -16.03
C MET A 64 8.11 5.33 -16.72
N VAL A 65 7.95 4.17 -17.35
CA VAL A 65 9.01 3.54 -18.16
C VAL A 65 9.44 4.46 -19.31
N ALA A 66 8.49 5.09 -19.99
CA ALA A 66 8.75 6.04 -21.08
C ALA A 66 9.42 7.35 -20.58
N ALA A 67 9.32 7.67 -19.29
CA ALA A 67 9.98 8.82 -18.67
C ALA A 67 11.46 8.56 -18.30
N LYS A 68 11.93 7.32 -18.33
CA LYS A 68 13.31 6.97 -17.98
C LYS A 68 14.32 7.74 -18.82
N ASN A 69 15.43 8.10 -18.20
CA ASN A 69 16.53 8.88 -18.81
C ASN A 69 16.15 10.30 -19.28
N LYS A 70 14.95 10.80 -18.96
CA LYS A 70 14.58 12.19 -19.24
C LYS A 70 15.06 13.09 -18.11
N THR A 71 15.49 14.30 -18.46
CA THR A 71 16.00 15.29 -17.49
C THR A 71 14.91 15.76 -16.51
N ASP A 72 13.66 15.68 -16.89
CA ASP A 72 12.45 16.04 -16.14
C ASP A 72 11.70 14.81 -15.58
N ILE A 73 12.41 13.67 -15.37
CA ILE A 73 11.82 12.40 -14.94
C ILE A 73 11.00 12.54 -13.66
N GLY A 74 11.48 13.27 -12.65
CA GLY A 74 10.78 13.45 -11.38
C GLY A 74 9.43 14.15 -11.55
N ASP A 75 9.41 15.25 -12.30
CA ASP A 75 8.18 15.98 -12.62
C ASP A 75 7.18 15.11 -13.44
N ARG A 76 7.70 14.32 -14.39
CA ARG A 76 6.87 13.37 -15.16
C ARG A 76 6.25 12.31 -14.27
N VAL A 77 7.03 11.70 -13.38
CA VAL A 77 6.53 10.69 -12.45
C VAL A 77 5.45 11.27 -11.54
N ASN A 78 5.66 12.47 -10.97
CA ASN A 78 4.65 13.16 -10.18
C ASN A 78 3.35 13.39 -10.97
N LYS A 79 3.43 13.82 -12.23
CA LYS A 79 2.25 14.03 -13.10
C LYS A 79 1.51 12.73 -13.42
N ILE A 80 2.24 11.63 -13.64
CA ILE A 80 1.65 10.31 -13.88
C ILE A 80 0.86 9.85 -12.64
N ILE A 81 1.47 9.98 -11.45
CA ILE A 81 0.85 9.61 -10.17
C ILE A 81 -0.38 10.49 -9.91
N ALA A 82 -0.28 11.80 -10.12
CA ALA A 82 -1.38 12.73 -9.91
C ALA A 82 -2.61 12.39 -10.78
N LYS A 83 -2.40 12.03 -12.05
CA LYS A 83 -3.48 11.57 -12.94
C LYS A 83 -4.16 10.30 -12.43
N LEU A 84 -3.35 9.30 -12.02
CA LEU A 84 -3.90 8.06 -11.46
C LEU A 84 -4.66 8.32 -10.17
N ALA A 85 -4.14 9.20 -9.31
CA ALA A 85 -4.78 9.58 -8.05
C ALA A 85 -6.11 10.30 -8.27
N GLU A 86 -6.17 11.22 -9.25
CA GLU A 86 -7.38 11.98 -9.56
C GLU A 86 -8.49 11.10 -10.09
N GLU A 87 -8.17 10.18 -11.00
CA GLU A 87 -9.14 9.27 -11.63
C GLU A 87 -9.76 8.27 -10.66
N ASN A 88 -9.05 7.94 -9.57
CA ASN A 88 -9.46 6.89 -8.62
C ASN A 88 -9.73 7.40 -7.19
N GLU A 89 -9.91 8.71 -7.01
CA GLU A 89 -10.15 9.33 -5.70
C GLU A 89 -9.03 9.06 -4.67
N LEU A 90 -7.79 8.89 -5.15
CA LEU A 90 -6.61 8.60 -4.34
C LEU A 90 -5.73 9.84 -4.06
N LYS A 91 -6.26 11.06 -4.30
CA LYS A 91 -5.57 12.31 -3.92
C LYS A 91 -5.29 12.35 -2.42
N GLY A 92 -4.07 12.76 -2.06
CA GLY A 92 -3.62 12.73 -0.67
C GLY A 92 -3.36 11.32 -0.15
N VAL A 93 -3.24 10.34 -1.04
CA VAL A 93 -2.87 8.95 -0.76
C VAL A 93 -1.59 8.58 -1.50
N ILE A 94 -1.63 8.44 -2.82
CA ILE A 94 -0.47 7.98 -3.59
C ILE A 94 0.41 9.13 -4.08
N ASP A 95 -0.05 10.35 -4.05
CA ASP A 95 0.61 11.58 -4.51
C ASP A 95 1.28 12.40 -3.39
N LEU A 96 1.50 11.78 -2.22
CA LEU A 96 2.18 12.43 -1.09
C LEU A 96 3.69 12.53 -1.27
N THR A 97 4.28 11.64 -2.07
CA THR A 97 5.72 11.54 -2.27
C THR A 97 6.14 12.37 -3.47
N ASP A 98 7.04 13.34 -3.26
CA ASP A 98 7.58 14.16 -4.35
C ASP A 98 8.79 13.48 -5.00
N PHE A 99 8.60 12.97 -6.22
CA PHE A 99 9.67 12.37 -7.04
C PHE A 99 10.61 13.40 -7.67
N ASN A 100 10.38 14.69 -7.44
CA ASN A 100 11.26 15.78 -7.86
C ASN A 100 11.99 16.45 -6.68
N ASP A 101 12.02 15.81 -5.51
CA ASP A 101 12.69 16.27 -4.31
C ASP A 101 14.23 16.12 -4.48
N GLU A 102 14.90 17.23 -4.77
CA GLU A 102 16.36 17.26 -4.98
C GLU A 102 17.16 16.98 -3.72
N GLU A 103 16.62 17.25 -2.54
CA GLU A 103 17.32 17.01 -1.27
C GLU A 103 17.40 15.51 -0.97
N LYS A 104 16.34 14.75 -1.34
CA LYS A 104 16.26 13.31 -1.10
C LYS A 104 16.81 12.47 -2.26
N LEU A 105 16.52 12.86 -3.48
CA LEU A 105 16.84 12.05 -4.66
C LEU A 105 18.15 12.46 -5.35
N GLY A 106 18.77 13.58 -4.94
CA GLY A 106 19.92 14.16 -5.60
C GLY A 106 19.52 15.12 -6.74
N LYS A 107 20.50 15.76 -7.35
CA LYS A 107 20.29 16.80 -8.37
C LYS A 107 20.67 16.34 -9.76
N GLY A 108 19.94 16.84 -10.76
CA GLY A 108 20.28 16.68 -12.17
C GLY A 108 20.47 15.21 -12.55
N LYS A 109 21.69 14.85 -12.99
CA LYS A 109 21.98 13.48 -13.46
C LYS A 109 21.79 12.41 -12.37
N GLU A 110 22.11 12.72 -11.12
CA GLU A 110 21.97 11.78 -10.01
C GLU A 110 20.51 11.35 -9.80
N MET A 111 19.59 12.31 -9.79
CA MET A 111 18.15 12.04 -9.72
C MET A 111 17.69 11.20 -10.91
N VAL A 112 18.10 11.57 -12.13
CA VAL A 112 17.73 10.84 -13.35
C VAL A 112 18.20 9.39 -13.28
N ASP A 113 19.46 9.16 -12.91
CA ASP A 113 20.05 7.83 -12.82
C ASP A 113 19.34 7.00 -11.73
N ARG A 114 19.06 7.59 -10.56
CA ARG A 114 18.40 6.92 -9.44
C ARG A 114 16.97 6.53 -9.79
N LEU A 115 16.15 7.45 -10.27
CA LEU A 115 14.78 7.17 -10.66
C LEU A 115 14.67 6.20 -11.83
N THR A 116 15.57 6.33 -12.83
CA THR A 116 15.64 5.39 -13.96
C THR A 116 15.92 3.97 -13.50
N LYS A 117 16.87 3.77 -12.58
CA LYS A 117 17.19 2.46 -12.00
C LYS A 117 16.05 1.94 -11.14
N LEU A 118 15.46 2.80 -10.30
CA LEU A 118 14.36 2.40 -9.42
C LEU A 118 13.13 1.93 -10.22
N ILE A 119 12.73 2.67 -11.27
CA ILE A 119 11.67 2.22 -12.18
C ILE A 119 12.07 0.90 -12.86
N GLY A 120 13.34 0.77 -13.28
CA GLY A 120 13.87 -0.45 -13.91
C GLY A 120 13.75 -1.72 -13.05
N ILE A 121 13.79 -1.60 -11.71
CA ILE A 121 13.57 -2.75 -10.82
C ILE A 121 12.18 -3.34 -11.01
N PHE A 122 11.17 -2.48 -11.15
CA PHE A 122 9.77 -2.90 -11.33
C PHE A 122 9.43 -3.36 -12.75
N GLU A 123 10.35 -3.21 -13.73
CA GLU A 123 10.21 -3.81 -15.06
C GLU A 123 10.58 -5.30 -15.10
N ASN A 124 11.10 -5.85 -14.00
CA ASN A 124 11.44 -7.27 -13.94
C ASN A 124 10.22 -8.14 -14.33
N PRO A 125 10.34 -9.03 -15.33
CA PRO A 125 9.24 -9.89 -15.75
C PRO A 125 8.65 -10.77 -14.64
N GLY A 126 9.46 -11.10 -13.61
CA GLY A 126 8.99 -11.81 -12.41
C GLY A 126 8.03 -10.99 -11.54
N LEU A 127 8.00 -9.65 -11.72
CA LEU A 127 7.09 -8.72 -11.07
C LEU A 127 5.88 -8.37 -11.97
N ASN A 128 5.53 -9.20 -12.94
CA ASN A 128 4.33 -9.00 -13.76
C ASN A 128 3.10 -9.58 -13.06
N PHE A 129 2.33 -8.71 -12.44
CA PHE A 129 1.17 -9.08 -11.62
C PHE A 129 -0.10 -9.38 -12.41
N GLY A 130 -0.15 -9.05 -13.71
CA GLY A 130 -1.27 -9.37 -14.61
C GLY A 130 -1.32 -10.82 -15.10
N LYS A 131 -0.19 -11.52 -15.07
CA LYS A 131 -0.04 -12.86 -15.66
C LYS A 131 0.20 -13.99 -14.64
N ASN A 132 0.59 -13.68 -13.42
CA ASN A 132 1.04 -14.67 -12.41
C ASN A 132 -0.06 -15.04 -11.40
N ARG A 133 -1.29 -15.26 -11.85
CA ARG A 133 -2.34 -15.79 -11.00
C ARG A 133 -2.44 -17.32 -11.11
N SER A 134 -2.04 -18.02 -10.07
CA SER A 134 -2.78 -19.17 -9.57
C SER A 134 -3.85 -18.63 -8.62
N ASP A 135 -5.04 -19.18 -8.63
CA ASP A 135 -6.28 -18.61 -8.08
C ASP A 135 -6.32 -18.31 -6.55
N ASP A 136 -5.24 -18.58 -5.79
CA ASP A 136 -5.15 -18.40 -4.32
C ASP A 136 -3.93 -17.60 -3.84
N ASP A 137 -3.10 -17.06 -4.72
CA ASP A 137 -1.83 -16.44 -4.33
C ASP A 137 -1.84 -14.92 -4.54
N ASP A 138 -1.97 -14.16 -3.45
CA ASP A 138 -1.75 -12.71 -3.42
C ASP A 138 -0.26 -12.37 -3.35
N ILE A 139 0.47 -12.70 -4.42
CA ILE A 139 1.93 -12.49 -4.51
C ILE A 139 2.31 -11.05 -4.23
N LEU A 140 1.43 -10.12 -4.50
CA LEU A 140 1.75 -8.71 -4.45
C LEU A 140 1.45 -8.07 -3.09
N GLY A 141 0.31 -8.41 -2.49
CA GLY A 141 0.02 -8.02 -1.13
C GLY A 141 1.11 -8.54 -0.20
N ASP A 142 1.54 -9.79 -0.40
CA ASP A 142 2.68 -10.37 0.31
C ASP A 142 3.99 -9.59 0.06
N ALA A 143 4.26 -9.12 -1.19
CA ALA A 143 5.43 -8.31 -1.49
C ALA A 143 5.38 -6.95 -0.79
N TYR A 144 4.21 -6.31 -0.77
CA TYR A 144 3.99 -5.05 -0.08
C TYR A 144 4.20 -5.21 1.44
N GLU A 145 3.57 -6.22 2.06
CA GLU A 145 3.77 -6.52 3.48
C GLU A 145 5.24 -6.84 3.79
N TYR A 146 5.92 -7.58 2.91
CA TYR A 146 7.34 -7.89 3.06
C TYR A 146 8.20 -6.62 3.08
N LEU A 147 7.99 -5.71 2.14
CA LEU A 147 8.69 -4.43 2.08
C LEU A 147 8.37 -3.56 3.31
N MET A 148 7.10 -3.46 3.68
CA MET A 148 6.66 -2.73 4.87
C MET A 148 7.35 -3.23 6.14
N ARG A 149 7.44 -4.55 6.32
CA ARG A 149 8.11 -5.18 7.45
C ARG A 149 9.60 -4.83 7.50
N HIS A 150 10.30 -4.86 6.37
CA HIS A 150 11.71 -4.50 6.29
C HIS A 150 11.94 -3.02 6.59
N PHE A 151 11.17 -2.12 5.99
CA PHE A 151 11.26 -0.70 6.27
C PHE A 151 10.92 -0.36 7.74
N ALA A 152 9.95 -1.03 8.34
CA ALA A 152 9.63 -0.90 9.76
C ALA A 152 10.80 -1.32 10.66
N THR A 153 11.53 -2.35 10.26
CA THR A 153 12.66 -2.86 11.04
C THR A 153 13.87 -1.92 10.98
N GLU A 154 14.11 -1.28 9.82
CA GLU A 154 15.27 -0.41 9.62
C GLU A 154 15.07 1.02 10.11
N SER A 155 13.82 1.52 10.12
CA SER A 155 13.54 2.92 10.49
C SER A 155 13.79 3.28 11.95
N GLY A 156 14.08 2.30 12.82
CA GLY A 156 14.36 2.54 14.27
C GLY A 156 13.21 3.18 15.06
N LYS A 157 12.19 3.69 14.38
CA LYS A 157 10.96 4.21 15.01
C LYS A 157 10.19 3.03 15.56
N SER A 158 9.59 3.19 16.72
CA SER A 158 8.89 2.15 17.49
C SER A 158 8.12 1.18 16.56
N LYS A 159 8.62 -0.04 16.48
CA LYS A 159 8.18 -1.12 15.56
C LYS A 159 6.68 -1.43 15.62
N GLY A 160 5.96 -0.93 16.65
CA GLY A 160 4.54 -1.13 16.88
C GLY A 160 3.62 -0.01 16.38
N GLN A 161 4.16 1.12 15.91
CA GLN A 161 3.31 2.28 15.59
C GLN A 161 2.56 2.19 14.27
N PHE A 162 2.99 1.37 13.33
CA PHE A 162 2.33 1.30 12.02
C PHE A 162 2.20 -0.12 11.41
N TYR A 163 2.71 -1.14 12.08
CA TYR A 163 2.61 -2.51 11.59
C TYR A 163 2.38 -3.48 12.74
N THR A 164 1.30 -4.25 12.69
CA THR A 164 1.01 -5.34 13.62
C THR A 164 1.53 -6.66 13.02
N PRO A 165 2.40 -7.41 13.72
CA PRO A 165 2.88 -8.71 13.24
C PRO A 165 1.74 -9.66 12.89
N ALA A 166 1.87 -10.39 11.77
CA ALA A 166 0.83 -11.29 11.27
C ALA A 166 0.39 -12.35 12.28
N GLU A 167 1.31 -12.82 13.14
CA GLU A 167 1.04 -13.79 14.20
C GLU A 167 0.10 -13.19 15.26
N VAL A 168 0.34 -11.94 15.67
CA VAL A 168 -0.50 -11.21 16.62
C VAL A 168 -1.87 -10.95 16.01
N SER A 169 -1.89 -10.49 14.75
CA SER A 169 -3.14 -10.23 14.02
C SER A 169 -4.04 -11.47 13.91
N ARG A 170 -3.44 -12.65 13.63
CA ARG A 170 -4.18 -13.92 13.60
C ARG A 170 -4.73 -14.32 14.97
N ILE A 171 -3.98 -14.12 16.05
CA ILE A 171 -4.47 -14.37 17.41
C ILE A 171 -5.69 -13.47 17.70
N LEU A 172 -5.59 -12.17 17.39
CA LEU A 172 -6.68 -11.22 17.60
C LEU A 172 -7.92 -11.60 16.77
N ALA A 173 -7.75 -11.95 15.50
CA ALA A 173 -8.84 -12.43 14.63
C ALA A 173 -9.57 -13.65 15.24
N ASN A 174 -8.82 -14.64 15.71
CA ASN A 174 -9.40 -15.83 16.35
C ASN A 174 -10.11 -15.50 17.67
N VAL A 175 -9.54 -14.59 18.48
CA VAL A 175 -10.15 -14.20 19.77
C VAL A 175 -11.51 -13.52 19.59
N ILE A 176 -11.67 -12.70 18.54
CA ILE A 176 -12.96 -12.06 18.25
C ILE A 176 -13.94 -12.97 17.50
N GLY A 177 -13.53 -14.18 17.12
CA GLY A 177 -14.39 -15.19 16.51
C GLY A 177 -14.83 -14.86 15.09
N VAL A 178 -13.97 -14.20 14.30
CA VAL A 178 -14.29 -13.74 12.95
C VAL A 178 -14.60 -14.91 11.99
N GLU A 179 -14.13 -16.10 12.28
CA GLU A 179 -14.42 -17.35 11.54
C GLU A 179 -15.92 -17.71 11.57
N ASN A 180 -16.68 -17.13 12.50
CA ASN A 180 -18.14 -17.31 12.59
C ASN A 180 -18.91 -16.26 11.76
N SER A 181 -18.24 -15.41 11.00
CA SER A 181 -18.91 -14.44 10.12
C SER A 181 -19.74 -15.15 9.05
N THR A 182 -20.95 -14.66 8.81
CA THR A 182 -21.94 -15.31 7.94
C THR A 182 -22.32 -14.47 6.72
N ALA A 183 -22.01 -13.18 6.74
CA ALA A 183 -22.40 -12.27 5.67
C ALA A 183 -21.33 -11.19 5.43
N ARG A 184 -21.09 -10.88 4.16
CA ARG A 184 -20.16 -9.80 3.75
C ARG A 184 -20.61 -8.41 4.22
N SER A 185 -21.88 -8.24 4.55
CA SER A 185 -22.42 -7.00 5.13
C SER A 185 -22.01 -6.77 6.57
N GLN A 186 -21.50 -7.80 7.26
CA GLN A 186 -20.91 -7.62 8.58
C GLN A 186 -19.65 -6.77 8.46
N SER A 187 -19.39 -5.98 9.48
CA SER A 187 -18.39 -4.93 9.49
C SER A 187 -17.26 -5.18 10.49
N VAL A 188 -16.05 -4.83 10.12
CA VAL A 188 -14.90 -4.75 11.02
C VAL A 188 -14.36 -3.34 11.08
N TYR A 189 -13.97 -2.88 12.27
CA TYR A 189 -13.41 -1.57 12.51
C TYR A 189 -12.12 -1.64 13.32
N ASP A 190 -11.12 -0.87 12.89
CA ASP A 190 -9.92 -0.58 13.67
C ASP A 190 -9.77 0.94 13.86
N PRO A 191 -9.92 1.45 15.10
CA PRO A 191 -9.81 2.87 15.42
C PRO A 191 -8.40 3.44 15.32
N THR A 192 -7.38 2.60 15.16
CA THR A 192 -5.95 2.95 15.09
C THR A 192 -5.25 2.08 14.08
N CYS A 193 -5.81 2.01 12.87
CA CYS A 193 -5.55 0.93 11.92
C CYS A 193 -4.10 0.85 11.40
N GLY A 194 -3.28 1.87 11.62
CA GLY A 194 -1.91 1.88 11.16
C GLY A 194 -1.84 1.64 9.64
N SER A 195 -1.05 0.67 9.21
CA SER A 195 -0.95 0.23 7.80
C SER A 195 -2.11 -0.65 7.33
N GLY A 196 -3.09 -0.94 8.18
CA GLY A 196 -4.21 -1.83 7.87
C GLY A 196 -3.90 -3.33 7.95
N SER A 197 -2.68 -3.72 8.31
CA SER A 197 -2.28 -5.13 8.33
C SER A 197 -3.12 -6.00 9.28
N LEU A 198 -3.56 -5.44 10.42
CA LEU A 198 -4.46 -6.14 11.34
C LEU A 198 -5.83 -6.38 10.70
N LEU A 199 -6.42 -5.36 10.09
CA LEU A 199 -7.71 -5.45 9.40
C LEU A 199 -7.68 -6.52 8.30
N LEU A 200 -6.63 -6.57 7.49
CA LEU A 200 -6.49 -7.57 6.44
C LEU A 200 -6.48 -8.99 7.00
N LYS A 201 -5.73 -9.25 8.08
CA LYS A 201 -5.69 -10.58 8.70
C LYS A 201 -7.01 -10.99 9.35
N VAL A 202 -7.80 -10.03 9.83
CA VAL A 202 -9.15 -10.29 10.30
C VAL A 202 -10.07 -10.69 9.13
N VAL A 203 -10.00 -9.97 8.01
CA VAL A 203 -10.83 -10.27 6.84
C VAL A 203 -10.43 -11.59 6.18
N ASP A 204 -9.13 -11.92 6.13
CA ASP A 204 -8.64 -13.22 5.67
C ASP A 204 -9.23 -14.40 6.49
N GLY A 205 -9.50 -14.17 7.78
CA GLY A 205 -10.11 -15.14 8.67
C GLY A 205 -11.63 -15.25 8.56
N ALA A 206 -12.29 -14.36 7.80
CA ALA A 206 -13.75 -14.29 7.67
C ALA A 206 -14.24 -15.04 6.43
N PRO A 207 -14.96 -16.17 6.54
CA PRO A 207 -15.36 -16.99 5.39
C PRO A 207 -16.24 -16.26 4.38
N ALA A 208 -17.11 -15.34 4.85
CA ALA A 208 -18.00 -14.56 4.00
C ALA A 208 -17.37 -13.23 3.51
N GLY A 209 -16.18 -12.88 4.02
CA GLY A 209 -15.62 -11.53 3.92
C GLY A 209 -16.30 -10.53 4.85
N LEU A 210 -15.78 -9.33 4.95
CA LEU A 210 -16.30 -8.26 5.81
C LEU A 210 -16.22 -6.90 5.08
N THR A 211 -17.08 -5.96 5.49
CA THR A 211 -16.90 -4.54 5.14
C THR A 211 -15.89 -3.91 6.09
N ILE A 212 -14.89 -3.24 5.55
CA ILE A 212 -13.71 -2.77 6.28
C ILE A 212 -13.79 -1.27 6.57
N TYR A 213 -13.61 -0.92 7.83
CA TYR A 213 -13.52 0.46 8.32
C TYR A 213 -12.25 0.64 9.13
N GLY A 214 -11.56 1.76 8.93
CA GLY A 214 -10.36 2.09 9.69
C GLY A 214 -10.23 3.59 9.92
N GLN A 215 -9.61 3.97 11.03
CA GLN A 215 -9.24 5.35 11.27
C GLN A 215 -7.76 5.44 11.67
N GLU A 216 -7.05 6.41 11.08
CA GLU A 216 -5.61 6.62 11.31
C GLU A 216 -5.32 8.12 11.41
N ASN A 217 -4.55 8.51 12.42
CA ASN A 217 -4.26 9.92 12.68
C ASN A 217 -3.13 10.48 11.79
N ASP A 218 -2.14 9.67 11.44
CA ASP A 218 -1.04 10.08 10.57
C ASP A 218 -1.40 9.92 9.09
N ASN A 219 -1.23 10.97 8.30
CA ASN A 219 -1.63 10.98 6.90
C ASN A 219 -0.82 10.02 6.03
N ALA A 220 0.48 9.90 6.27
CA ALA A 220 1.33 9.00 5.51
C ALA A 220 1.01 7.53 5.83
N THR A 221 0.76 7.22 7.09
CA THR A 221 0.35 5.89 7.55
C THR A 221 -1.04 5.52 7.01
N LYS A 222 -2.00 6.47 7.03
CA LYS A 222 -3.31 6.28 6.38
C LYS A 222 -3.17 5.96 4.89
N ALA A 223 -2.29 6.65 4.18
CA ALA A 223 -2.02 6.39 2.77
C ALA A 223 -1.49 4.96 2.55
N LEU A 224 -0.59 4.48 3.41
CA LEU A 224 -0.11 3.10 3.39
C LEU A 224 -1.26 2.10 3.60
N ALA A 225 -2.18 2.37 4.53
CA ALA A 225 -3.35 1.52 4.75
C ALA A 225 -4.25 1.43 3.52
N VAL A 226 -4.57 2.56 2.89
CA VAL A 226 -5.39 2.57 1.67
C VAL A 226 -4.72 1.78 0.55
N MET A 227 -3.44 2.00 0.29
CA MET A 227 -2.69 1.23 -0.70
C MET A 227 -2.69 -0.26 -0.38
N ASN A 228 -2.50 -0.63 0.89
CA ASN A 228 -2.50 -2.01 1.36
C ASN A 228 -3.87 -2.70 1.12
N MET A 229 -4.97 -2.01 1.44
CA MET A 229 -6.32 -2.52 1.14
C MET A 229 -6.52 -2.79 -0.36
N TRP A 230 -6.11 -1.85 -1.21
CA TRP A 230 -6.24 -2.02 -2.66
C TRP A 230 -5.42 -3.21 -3.18
N LEU A 231 -4.18 -3.37 -2.69
CA LEU A 231 -3.28 -4.46 -3.07
C LEU A 231 -3.87 -5.83 -2.74
N HIS A 232 -4.64 -5.92 -1.63
CA HIS A 232 -5.32 -7.13 -1.19
C HIS A 232 -6.78 -7.26 -1.70
N ASN A 233 -7.14 -6.56 -2.79
CA ASN A 233 -8.48 -6.61 -3.41
C ASN A 233 -9.64 -6.04 -2.57
N HIS A 234 -9.35 -5.11 -1.69
CA HIS A 234 -10.34 -4.41 -0.87
C HIS A 234 -10.40 -2.90 -1.18
N PRO A 235 -10.56 -2.46 -2.46
CA PRO A 235 -10.58 -1.03 -2.80
C PRO A 235 -11.80 -0.29 -2.26
N GLY A 236 -12.85 -1.02 -1.82
CA GLY A 236 -14.03 -0.45 -1.16
C GLY A 236 -13.90 -0.27 0.35
N SER A 237 -12.70 -0.42 0.93
CA SER A 237 -12.46 -0.16 2.35
C SER A 237 -12.53 1.33 2.66
N GLU A 238 -13.17 1.69 3.77
CA GLU A 238 -13.29 3.06 4.24
C GLU A 238 -12.20 3.36 5.28
N ILE A 239 -11.08 3.92 4.85
CA ILE A 239 -9.97 4.33 5.73
C ILE A 239 -9.95 5.84 5.86
N TRP A 240 -10.25 6.34 7.06
CA TRP A 240 -10.37 7.77 7.33
C TRP A 240 -9.16 8.32 8.10
N LYS A 241 -8.79 9.60 7.77
CA LYS A 241 -7.76 10.31 8.52
C LYS A 241 -8.40 11.08 9.68
N GLY A 242 -7.92 10.88 10.88
CA GLY A 242 -8.36 11.66 12.05
C GLY A 242 -8.00 10.99 13.38
N ASN A 243 -7.99 11.79 14.43
CA ASN A 243 -7.79 11.29 15.79
C ASN A 243 -9.11 10.72 16.31
N THR A 244 -9.18 9.41 16.45
CA THR A 244 -10.38 8.67 16.85
C THR A 244 -10.97 9.12 18.18
N LEU A 245 -10.14 9.59 19.12
CA LEU A 245 -10.59 10.00 20.45
C LEU A 245 -11.23 11.39 20.44
N SER A 246 -10.67 12.33 19.66
CA SER A 246 -11.15 13.71 19.60
C SER A 246 -12.04 14.02 18.41
N ASP A 247 -11.94 13.21 17.33
CA ASP A 247 -12.67 13.40 16.08
C ASP A 247 -13.05 12.04 15.47
N PRO A 248 -13.94 11.26 16.10
CA PRO A 248 -14.41 9.99 15.56
C PRO A 248 -15.21 10.22 14.28
N HIS A 249 -14.76 9.63 13.17
CA HIS A 249 -15.39 9.85 11.87
C HIS A 249 -16.69 9.07 11.69
N PHE A 250 -16.71 7.81 12.11
CA PHE A 250 -17.84 6.92 11.85
C PHE A 250 -18.95 7.16 12.87
N LEU A 251 -19.95 7.95 12.45
CA LEU A 251 -21.10 8.33 13.26
C LEU A 251 -22.41 7.92 12.57
N GLU A 252 -23.37 7.49 13.33
CA GLU A 252 -24.75 7.24 12.92
C GLU A 252 -25.69 8.03 13.83
N GLN A 253 -26.47 8.94 13.26
CA GLN A 253 -27.42 9.82 13.99
C GLN A 253 -26.74 10.57 15.17
N GLY A 254 -25.47 11.01 14.98
CA GLY A 254 -24.71 11.75 15.98
C GLY A 254 -24.12 10.88 17.13
N LYS A 255 -24.22 9.56 17.03
CA LYS A 255 -23.60 8.59 17.95
C LYS A 255 -22.52 7.82 17.21
N LEU A 256 -21.61 7.19 17.97
CA LEU A 256 -20.62 6.28 17.38
C LEU A 256 -21.34 5.12 16.67
N LYS A 257 -20.93 4.90 15.41
CA LYS A 257 -21.38 3.73 14.63
C LYS A 257 -20.98 2.45 15.36
N GLN A 258 -21.88 1.48 15.35
CA GLN A 258 -21.61 0.14 15.87
C GLN A 258 -21.11 -0.76 14.74
N PHE A 259 -20.14 -1.60 15.06
CA PHE A 259 -19.56 -2.57 14.14
C PHE A 259 -19.72 -3.98 14.70
N ASP A 260 -19.82 -4.99 13.82
CA ASP A 260 -19.95 -6.39 14.23
C ASP A 260 -18.65 -6.87 14.91
N TYR A 261 -17.51 -6.43 14.41
CA TYR A 261 -16.19 -6.73 14.96
C TYR A 261 -15.38 -5.45 15.16
N VAL A 262 -14.65 -5.36 16.25
CA VAL A 262 -13.72 -4.28 16.52
C VAL A 262 -12.38 -4.86 16.94
N VAL A 263 -11.30 -4.41 16.32
CA VAL A 263 -9.93 -4.79 16.66
C VAL A 263 -9.07 -3.55 16.79
N ALA A 264 -8.06 -3.59 17.64
CA ALA A 264 -7.09 -2.51 17.73
C ALA A 264 -5.75 -3.01 18.30
N ASN A 265 -4.67 -2.41 17.82
CA ASN A 265 -3.35 -2.42 18.45
C ASN A 265 -2.88 -0.97 18.60
N PRO A 266 -3.42 -0.21 19.57
CA PRO A 266 -3.14 1.21 19.70
C PRO A 266 -1.68 1.47 20.11
N PRO A 267 -1.07 2.57 19.63
CA PRO A 267 0.26 2.99 20.08
C PRO A 267 0.22 3.40 21.55
N PHE A 268 1.31 3.14 22.26
CA PHE A 268 1.50 3.53 23.67
C PHE A 268 2.22 4.87 23.77
#